data_d249e6d0ef26a8fc33be1f81518b1362
#
_entry.id   d249e6d0ef26a8fc33be1f81518b1362
#
_cell.length_a   1.000
_cell.length_b   1.000
_cell.length_c   1.000
_cell.angle_alpha   90.00
_cell.angle_beta   90.00
_cell.angle_gamma   90.00
#
_symmetry.space_group_name_H-M   'P 1'
#
loop_
_entity.id
_entity.type
_entity.pdbx_description
1 polymer ?
#
loop_
_entity_poly.entity_id
_entity_poly.type
_entity_poly.pdbx_seq_one_letter_code
_entity_poly.pdbx_strand_id
1 'polypeptide(L)'
;ALPIFIIMCCSCADGMGGTHFEKLITMGTVDEIDGYLSKIPPKETIPEQWCPQIYARILKKHPVILVTTYLKPEEVRKANMIPASTPDEALEIAYQMKGRDASVVVIPDGVSVLAVKE
;
A
#
# COMPACT_ATOMS: atom_id res chain seq x y z
N ALA A 1 -0.02 7.26 -19.52
CA ALA A 1 0.95 7.69 -18.50
C ALA A 1 1.40 6.48 -17.68
N LEU A 2 2.70 6.37 -17.38
CA LEU A 2 3.21 5.32 -16.50
C LEU A 2 2.64 5.50 -15.08
N PRO A 3 2.32 4.41 -14.37
CA PRO A 3 1.80 4.52 -13.02
C PRO A 3 2.80 5.19 -12.09
N ILE A 4 2.29 5.96 -11.13
CA ILE A 4 3.09 6.52 -10.05
C ILE A 4 3.44 5.39 -9.09
N PHE A 5 4.71 5.28 -8.70
CA PHE A 5 5.12 4.44 -7.59
C PHE A 5 5.04 5.24 -6.29
N ILE A 6 4.58 4.60 -5.24
CA ILE A 6 4.46 5.21 -3.91
C ILE A 6 5.46 4.54 -2.99
N ILE A 7 6.30 5.33 -2.33
CA ILE A 7 7.16 4.86 -1.25
C ILE A 7 6.58 5.39 0.05
N MET A 8 6.18 4.50 0.92
CA MET A 8 5.62 4.83 2.21
C MET A 8 6.58 4.40 3.32
N CYS A 9 7.01 5.37 4.12
CA CYS A 9 7.89 5.13 5.27
C CYS A 9 7.07 5.21 6.55
N CYS A 10 6.89 4.10 7.23
CA CYS A 10 6.20 4.06 8.52
C CYS A 10 6.71 2.93 9.40
N SER A 11 6.67 3.13 10.72
CA SER A 11 7.19 2.16 11.67
C SER A 11 6.38 0.87 11.71
N CYS A 12 5.05 0.96 11.61
CA CYS A 12 4.12 -0.15 11.80
C CYS A 12 4.33 -0.86 13.15
N ALA A 13 4.60 -0.09 14.20
CA ALA A 13 4.93 -0.63 15.52
C ALA A 13 3.81 -1.50 16.11
N ASP A 14 2.56 -1.21 15.76
CA ASP A 14 1.38 -1.96 16.17
C ASP A 14 0.91 -2.99 15.13
N GLY A 15 1.78 -3.38 14.21
CA GLY A 15 1.47 -4.31 13.13
C GLY A 15 0.71 -3.67 11.97
N MET A 16 -0.19 -4.43 11.36
CA MET A 16 -0.97 -4.00 10.17
C MET A 16 -2.27 -3.27 10.52
N GLY A 17 -2.55 -3.02 11.79
CA GLY A 17 -3.78 -2.39 12.24
C GLY A 17 -4.82 -3.38 12.76
N GLY A 18 -6.09 -3.11 12.56
CA GLY A 18 -7.17 -3.95 13.08
C GLY A 18 -7.21 -5.35 12.47
N THR A 19 -7.68 -6.33 13.25
CA THR A 19 -7.71 -7.74 12.85
C THR A 19 -8.52 -7.98 11.56
N HIS A 20 -9.63 -7.26 11.37
CA HIS A 20 -10.44 -7.35 10.15
C HIS A 20 -9.69 -6.80 8.94
N PHE A 21 -9.03 -5.67 9.11
CA PHE A 21 -8.22 -5.05 8.05
C PHE A 21 -7.10 -5.98 7.62
N GLU A 22 -6.31 -6.48 8.56
CA GLU A 22 -5.21 -7.41 8.28
C GLU A 22 -5.66 -8.65 7.53
N LYS A 23 -6.74 -9.30 7.98
CA LYS A 23 -7.30 -10.47 7.31
C LYS A 23 -7.69 -10.19 5.86
N LEU A 24 -8.32 -9.04 5.63
CA LEU A 24 -8.81 -8.69 4.30
C LEU A 24 -7.68 -8.32 3.34
N ILE A 25 -6.67 -7.59 3.77
CA ILE A 25 -5.56 -7.19 2.89
C ILE A 25 -4.55 -8.30 2.62
N THR A 26 -4.57 -9.37 3.42
CA THR A 26 -3.66 -10.52 3.28
C THR A 26 -4.35 -11.78 2.75
N MET A 27 -5.63 -11.70 2.38
CA MET A 27 -6.40 -12.88 1.96
C MET A 27 -6.02 -13.42 0.57
N GLY A 28 -5.36 -12.63 -0.25
CA GLY A 28 -4.97 -13.01 -1.60
C GLY A 28 -4.41 -11.86 -2.40
N THR A 29 -4.57 -11.91 -3.71
CA THR A 29 -4.16 -10.83 -4.62
C THR A 29 -5.08 -9.61 -4.49
N VAL A 30 -4.63 -8.47 -5.00
CA VAL A 30 -5.42 -7.23 -5.01
C VAL A 30 -6.77 -7.43 -5.72
N ASP A 31 -6.79 -8.17 -6.84
CA ASP A 31 -8.01 -8.45 -7.59
C ASP A 31 -8.96 -9.36 -6.82
N GLU A 32 -8.43 -10.35 -6.10
CA GLU A 32 -9.23 -11.23 -5.25
C GLU A 32 -9.86 -10.47 -4.08
N ILE A 33 -9.11 -9.57 -3.45
CA ILE A 33 -9.60 -8.70 -2.36
C ILE A 33 -10.74 -7.81 -2.87
N ASP A 34 -10.52 -7.10 -3.96
CA ASP A 34 -11.52 -6.20 -4.54
C ASP A 34 -12.77 -6.97 -5.00
N GLY A 35 -12.58 -8.11 -5.64
CA GLY A 35 -13.69 -8.98 -6.06
C GLY A 35 -14.53 -9.50 -4.89
N TYR A 36 -13.88 -9.92 -3.82
CA TYR A 36 -14.57 -10.37 -2.60
C TYR A 36 -15.40 -9.24 -1.96
N LEU A 37 -14.76 -8.07 -1.75
CA LEU A 37 -15.42 -6.93 -1.10
C LEU A 37 -16.57 -6.35 -1.93
N SER A 38 -16.45 -6.37 -3.25
CA SER A 38 -17.49 -5.88 -4.16
C SER A 38 -18.76 -6.73 -4.16
N LYS A 39 -18.65 -7.98 -3.74
CA LYS A 39 -19.79 -8.92 -3.67
C LYS A 39 -20.56 -8.88 -2.35
N ILE A 40 -20.04 -8.20 -1.34
CA ILE A 40 -20.69 -8.11 -0.04
C ILE A 40 -21.92 -7.20 -0.14
N PRO A 41 -23.13 -7.69 0.20
CA PRO A 41 -24.33 -6.85 0.19
C PRO A 41 -24.23 -5.72 1.22
N PRO A 42 -24.84 -4.55 0.97
CA PRO A 42 -24.77 -3.42 1.89
C PRO A 42 -25.24 -3.73 3.33
N LYS A 43 -26.16 -4.69 3.48
CA LYS A 43 -26.65 -5.13 4.79
C LYS A 43 -25.68 -6.02 5.56
N GLU A 44 -24.68 -6.56 4.88
CA GLU A 44 -23.71 -7.50 5.44
C GLU A 44 -22.29 -6.88 5.49
N THR A 45 -22.20 -5.56 5.45
CA THR A 45 -20.93 -4.84 5.48
C THR A 45 -20.10 -5.23 6.69
N ILE A 46 -18.85 -5.61 6.44
CA ILE A 46 -17.87 -5.94 7.47
C ILE A 46 -17.38 -4.65 8.12
N PRO A 47 -17.16 -4.62 9.45
CA PRO A 47 -16.56 -3.47 10.11
C PRO A 47 -15.27 -3.03 9.39
N GLU A 48 -15.11 -1.74 9.20
CA GLU A 48 -13.94 -1.13 8.53
C GLU A 48 -13.72 -1.56 7.07
N GLN A 49 -14.70 -2.17 6.42
CA GLN A 49 -14.61 -2.68 5.04
C GLN A 49 -14.15 -1.62 4.03
N TRP A 50 -14.47 -0.36 4.25
CA TRP A 50 -14.09 0.74 3.36
C TRP A 50 -12.56 0.92 3.28
N CYS A 51 -11.82 0.64 4.35
CA CYS A 51 -10.36 0.75 4.36
C CYS A 51 -9.70 -0.21 3.38
N PRO A 52 -9.93 -1.54 3.43
CA PRO A 52 -9.37 -2.47 2.45
C PRO A 52 -9.91 -2.25 1.03
N GLN A 53 -11.10 -1.68 0.85
CA GLN A 53 -11.58 -1.30 -0.48
C GLN A 53 -10.74 -0.19 -1.10
N ILE A 54 -10.46 0.87 -0.34
CA ILE A 54 -9.58 1.97 -0.81
C ILE A 54 -8.17 1.44 -1.04
N TYR A 55 -7.65 0.65 -0.12
CA TYR A 55 -6.35 0.00 -0.21
C TYR A 55 -6.19 -0.79 -1.51
N ALA A 56 -7.13 -1.67 -1.82
CA ALA A 56 -7.11 -2.46 -3.03
C ALA A 56 -7.16 -1.59 -4.30
N ARG A 57 -7.97 -0.55 -4.30
CA ARG A 57 -8.07 0.39 -5.43
C ARG A 57 -6.76 1.12 -5.70
N ILE A 58 -6.05 1.53 -4.65
CA ILE A 58 -4.75 2.18 -4.77
C ILE A 58 -3.73 1.20 -5.35
N LEU A 59 -3.63 0.00 -4.79
CA LEU A 59 -2.67 -1.02 -5.22
C LEU A 59 -2.90 -1.53 -6.64
N LYS A 60 -4.13 -1.50 -7.13
CA LYS A 60 -4.42 -1.80 -8.54
C LYS A 60 -3.75 -0.84 -9.51
N LYS A 61 -3.63 0.42 -9.11
CA LYS A 61 -3.12 1.50 -9.97
C LYS A 61 -1.67 1.85 -9.70
N HIS A 62 -1.24 1.72 -8.46
CA HIS A 62 0.05 2.22 -7.98
C HIS A 62 0.75 1.16 -7.13
N PRO A 63 1.89 0.63 -7.56
CA PRO A 63 2.73 -0.19 -6.69
C PRO A 63 3.16 0.62 -5.47
N VAL A 64 3.09 0.01 -4.29
CA VAL A 64 3.49 0.62 -3.02
C VAL A 64 4.68 -0.14 -2.47
N ILE A 65 5.76 0.60 -2.20
CA ILE A 65 6.95 0.11 -1.52
C ILE A 65 6.85 0.57 -0.07
N LEU A 66 6.82 -0.37 0.85
CA LEU A 66 6.73 -0.07 2.29
C LEU A 66 8.09 -0.19 2.95
N VAL A 67 8.56 0.92 3.50
CA VAL A 67 9.76 0.97 4.34
C VAL A 67 9.32 0.86 5.79
N THR A 68 9.64 -0.25 6.44
CA THR A 68 9.25 -0.51 7.83
C THR A 68 10.28 -1.39 8.54
N THR A 69 10.36 -1.26 9.86
CA THR A 69 11.25 -2.06 10.70
C THR A 69 10.53 -3.13 11.51
N TYR A 70 9.24 -2.95 11.77
CA TYR A 70 8.48 -3.85 12.66
C TYR A 70 7.74 -4.98 11.94
N LEU A 71 7.46 -4.83 10.65
CA LEU A 71 6.88 -5.91 9.86
C LEU A 71 7.97 -6.68 9.12
N LYS A 72 7.84 -7.98 9.07
CA LYS A 72 8.74 -8.84 8.28
C LYS A 72 8.46 -8.69 6.79
N PRO A 73 9.46 -8.87 5.91
CA PRO A 73 9.26 -8.81 4.46
C PRO A 73 8.13 -9.70 3.95
N GLU A 74 7.95 -10.89 4.52
CA GLU A 74 6.88 -11.81 4.13
C GLU A 74 5.49 -11.26 4.45
N GLU A 75 5.35 -10.57 5.58
CA GLU A 75 4.08 -9.92 5.97
C GLU A 75 3.73 -8.78 5.01
N VAL A 76 4.72 -7.99 4.64
CA VAL A 76 4.55 -6.89 3.67
C VAL A 76 4.13 -7.43 2.30
N ARG A 77 4.76 -8.52 1.84
CA ARG A 77 4.41 -9.17 0.57
C ARG A 77 3.01 -9.76 0.59
N LYS A 78 2.60 -10.39 1.69
CA LYS A 78 1.23 -10.90 1.86
C LYS A 78 0.19 -9.78 1.78
N ALA A 79 0.55 -8.58 2.21
CA ALA A 79 -0.29 -7.39 2.08
C ALA A 79 -0.22 -6.74 0.68
N ASN A 80 0.36 -7.40 -0.30
CA ASN A 80 0.49 -6.94 -1.69
C ASN A 80 1.34 -5.67 -1.86
N MET A 81 2.24 -5.41 -0.92
CA MET A 81 3.21 -4.32 -1.02
C MET A 81 4.62 -4.88 -1.22
N ILE A 82 5.54 -4.02 -1.61
CA ILE A 82 6.95 -4.36 -1.81
C ILE A 82 7.73 -3.95 -0.56
N PRO A 83 8.42 -4.87 0.13
CA PRO A 83 9.17 -4.54 1.32
C PRO A 83 10.50 -3.86 0.99
N ALA A 84 10.90 -2.89 1.81
CA ALA A 84 12.22 -2.30 1.83
C ALA A 84 12.63 -1.99 3.27
N SER A 85 13.93 -2.08 3.56
CA SER A 85 14.46 -1.85 4.90
C SER A 85 14.81 -0.38 5.13
N THR A 86 15.16 0.33 4.08
CA THR A 86 15.56 1.74 4.13
C THR A 86 14.92 2.53 2.99
N PRO A 87 14.79 3.87 3.15
CA PRO A 87 14.32 4.72 2.05
C PRO A 87 15.21 4.63 0.81
N ASP A 88 16.52 4.48 0.97
CA ASP A 88 17.47 4.35 -0.14
C ASP A 88 17.23 3.07 -0.93
N GLU A 89 17.01 1.95 -0.24
CA GLU A 89 16.62 0.68 -0.87
C GLU A 89 15.30 0.83 -1.64
N ALA A 90 14.32 1.48 -1.05
CA ALA A 90 13.03 1.72 -1.70
C ALA A 90 13.16 2.58 -2.98
N LEU A 91 13.99 3.61 -2.94
CA LEU A 91 14.31 4.42 -4.13
C LEU A 91 14.98 3.59 -5.22
N GLU A 92 15.92 2.74 -4.86
CA GLU A 92 16.59 1.86 -5.84
C GLU A 92 15.61 0.89 -6.49
N ILE A 93 14.73 0.27 -5.70
CA ILE A 93 13.66 -0.59 -6.23
C ILE A 93 12.76 0.19 -7.20
N ALA A 94 12.34 1.39 -6.84
CA ALA A 94 11.51 2.25 -7.68
C ALA A 94 12.22 2.62 -8.99
N TYR A 95 13.50 2.97 -8.95
CA TYR A 95 14.28 3.29 -10.13
C TYR A 95 14.50 2.09 -11.05
N GLN A 96 14.67 0.90 -10.51
CA GLN A 96 14.77 -0.33 -11.31
C GLN A 96 13.46 -0.65 -12.02
N MET A 97 12.32 -0.37 -11.38
CA MET A 97 10.99 -0.66 -11.94
C MET A 97 10.51 0.41 -12.91
N LYS A 98 10.82 1.68 -12.65
CA LYS A 98 10.27 2.81 -13.41
C LYS A 98 11.27 3.50 -14.33
N GLY A 99 12.56 3.38 -14.06
CA GLY A 99 13.65 4.07 -14.77
C GLY A 99 14.32 5.13 -13.91
N ARG A 100 15.62 5.33 -14.14
CA ARG A 100 16.45 6.23 -13.34
C ARG A 100 16.23 7.72 -13.64
N ASP A 101 15.51 8.03 -14.70
CA ASP A 101 15.10 9.38 -15.09
C ASP A 101 13.76 9.80 -14.45
N ALA A 102 13.16 8.97 -13.64
CA ALA A 102 11.91 9.29 -12.94
C ALA A 102 12.12 10.47 -11.97
N SER A 103 11.18 11.42 -11.98
CA SER A 103 11.15 12.48 -10.99
C SER A 103 10.59 11.98 -9.66
N VAL A 104 11.13 12.52 -8.56
CA VAL A 104 10.75 12.13 -7.20
C VAL A 104 10.22 13.35 -6.45
N VAL A 105 9.07 13.19 -5.81
CA VAL A 105 8.50 14.18 -4.89
C VAL A 105 8.58 13.62 -3.49
N VAL A 106 9.15 14.39 -2.57
CA VAL A 106 9.23 14.00 -1.15
C VAL A 106 8.17 14.75 -0.36
N ILE A 107 7.37 14.02 0.39
CA ILE A 107 6.32 14.56 1.26
C ILE A 107 6.66 14.18 2.71
N PRO A 108 7.23 15.11 3.50
CA PRO A 108 7.70 14.80 4.86
C PRO A 108 6.59 14.39 5.82
N ASP A 109 5.37 14.88 5.62
CA ASP A 109 4.20 14.56 6.45
C ASP A 109 3.02 14.17 5.56
N GLY A 110 3.06 12.93 5.08
CA GLY A 110 2.08 12.41 4.13
C GLY A 110 0.66 12.29 4.68
N VAL A 111 0.48 12.36 6.00
CA VAL A 111 -0.85 12.29 6.63
C VAL A 111 -1.56 13.64 6.59
N SER A 112 -0.81 14.72 6.70
CA SER A 112 -1.35 16.08 6.82
C SER A 112 -1.33 16.87 5.51
N VAL A 113 -0.72 16.33 4.46
CA VAL A 113 -0.52 17.02 3.18
C VAL A 113 -1.38 16.41 2.08
N LEU A 114 -2.10 17.26 1.37
CA LEU A 114 -2.79 16.88 0.14
C LEU A 114 -1.98 17.33 -1.08
N ALA A 115 -1.47 16.37 -1.84
CA ALA A 115 -0.77 16.66 -3.08
C ALA A 115 -1.77 17.07 -4.17
N VAL A 116 -1.60 18.26 -4.72
CA VAL A 116 -2.42 18.78 -5.82
C VAL A 116 -1.53 19.04 -7.04
N LYS A 117 -2.09 18.81 -8.22
CA LYS A 117 -1.44 19.17 -9.48
C LYS A 117 -1.87 20.59 -9.85
N GLU A 118 -0.91 21.46 -10.07
CA GLU A 118 -1.16 22.77 -10.65
C GLU A 118 -1.51 22.71 -12.13
#